data_5d1fa12fab8018954adbdf99ff27fc01
#
_entry.id   5d1fa12fab8018954adbdf99ff27fc01
#
_cell.length_a   1.000
_cell.length_b   1.000
_cell.length_c   1.000
_cell.angle_alpha   90.00
_cell.angle_beta   90.00
_cell.angle_gamma   90.00
#
_symmetry.space_group_name_H-M   'P 1'
#
loop_
_entity.id
_entity.type
_entity.pdbx_description
1 polymer ?
#
loop_
_entity_poly.entity_id
_entity_poly.type
_entity_poly.pdbx_seq_one_letter_code
_entity_poly.pdbx_strand_id
1 'polypeptide(L)'
;WPNFDDPFDSYIAFSPDTRFIPFLFDTYMRLGKEHFGNHPNFKPGTPGPNYMTGFVTNMHTWIELLYLEGGEENRKQAENYYAWLREHNPHPDGRTQERYLVTLDEFVMGDVLAQLQTYRAATAIIGSFIRQALKQFALGQTRPGLSSMARARQCYDYWMIDTKVDPNDRRKLPSPAVMLRDQIEGFMKEPRVDPLAKVRLWSGLPAERRQTAYDGLRPFFEKLCDAQDPPWAVERAFPEPPGMDEFRKREAETLGAP
;
A
#
# COMPACT_ATOMS: atom_id res chain seq x y z
N TRP A 1 -3.94 -13.03 22.82
CA TRP A 1 -2.54 -12.61 22.62
C TRP A 1 -2.12 -13.07 21.23
N PRO A 2 -1.41 -12.23 20.43
CA PRO A 2 -0.94 -12.65 19.12
C PRO A 2 -0.02 -13.85 19.26
N ASN A 3 -0.17 -14.83 18.37
CA ASN A 3 0.76 -15.97 18.32
C ASN A 3 2.02 -15.50 17.60
N PHE A 4 3.09 -15.22 18.35
CA PHE A 4 4.36 -14.72 17.82
C PHE A 4 5.12 -15.77 16.96
N ASP A 5 4.67 -17.02 16.95
CA ASP A 5 5.23 -18.08 16.12
C ASP A 5 4.58 -18.13 14.72
N ASP A 6 3.48 -17.38 14.49
CA ASP A 6 2.89 -17.21 13.17
C ASP A 6 3.45 -15.91 12.54
N PRO A 7 4.24 -15.99 11.45
CA PRO A 7 4.78 -14.83 10.78
C PRO A 7 3.70 -13.88 10.22
N PHE A 8 2.44 -14.32 10.14
CA PHE A 8 1.29 -13.49 9.73
C PHE A 8 0.53 -12.88 10.91
N ASP A 9 0.66 -13.42 12.12
CA ASP A 9 -0.03 -12.94 13.33
C ASP A 9 0.80 -11.90 14.11
N SER A 10 2.08 -11.77 13.81
CA SER A 10 3.04 -10.99 14.61
C SER A 10 3.16 -9.52 14.24
N TYR A 11 2.41 -9.01 13.28
CA TYR A 11 2.44 -7.59 12.94
C TYR A 11 1.11 -6.91 13.26
N ILE A 12 0.98 -6.41 14.49
CA ILE A 12 0.15 -5.23 14.70
C ILE A 12 0.89 -4.08 14.01
N ALA A 13 0.63 -3.89 12.72
CA ALA A 13 1.04 -2.68 12.05
C ALA A 13 0.20 -1.56 12.65
N PHE A 14 0.79 -0.79 13.56
CA PHE A 14 0.23 0.49 13.97
C PHE A 14 0.31 1.40 12.74
N SER A 15 -0.74 1.41 11.93
CA SER A 15 -0.91 2.48 10.95
C SER A 15 -1.38 3.70 11.73
N PRO A 16 -0.71 4.84 11.63
CA PRO A 16 -1.20 6.09 12.21
C PRO A 16 -2.63 6.35 11.71
N ASP A 17 -3.52 6.70 12.62
CA ASP A 17 -4.89 7.08 12.25
C ASP A 17 -4.84 8.47 11.58
N THR A 18 -5.00 8.49 10.27
CA THR A 18 -4.93 9.72 9.47
C THR A 18 -5.94 10.78 9.88
N ARG A 19 -7.04 10.40 10.56
CA ARG A 19 -8.04 11.33 11.10
C ARG A 19 -7.49 12.30 12.15
N PHE A 20 -6.38 11.95 12.81
CA PHE A 20 -5.72 12.82 13.78
C PHE A 20 -4.74 13.81 13.14
N ILE A 21 -4.39 13.67 11.88
CA ILE A 21 -3.41 14.54 11.21
C ILE A 21 -3.79 16.02 11.27
N PRO A 22 -5.05 16.45 11.00
CA PRO A 22 -5.43 17.85 11.12
C PRO A 22 -5.23 18.40 12.54
N PHE A 23 -5.62 17.65 13.54
CA PHE A 23 -5.41 18.03 14.93
C PHE A 23 -3.92 18.15 15.29
N LEU A 24 -3.09 17.24 14.80
CA LEU A 24 -1.65 17.30 15.00
C LEU A 24 -1.05 18.53 14.32
N PHE A 25 -1.45 18.82 13.08
CA PHE A 25 -1.03 20.01 12.35
C PHE A 25 -1.34 21.30 13.13
N ASP A 26 -2.59 21.47 13.55
CA ASP A 26 -3.03 22.64 14.32
C ASP A 26 -2.30 22.76 15.66
N THR A 27 -2.05 21.61 16.31
CA THR A 27 -1.31 21.58 17.58
C THR A 27 0.14 22.01 17.38
N TYR A 28 0.83 21.52 16.35
CA TYR A 28 2.18 21.96 16.01
C TYR A 28 2.23 23.46 15.70
N MET A 29 1.30 23.95 14.89
CA MET A 29 1.22 25.37 14.55
C MET A 29 1.01 26.25 15.79
N ARG A 30 0.08 25.85 16.67
CA ARG A 30 -0.22 26.59 17.91
C ARG A 30 0.96 26.60 18.87
N LEU A 31 1.55 25.44 19.16
CA LEU A 31 2.71 25.32 20.05
C LEU A 31 3.94 26.03 19.49
N GLY A 32 4.18 25.92 18.19
CA GLY A 32 5.26 26.65 17.53
C GLY A 32 5.13 28.16 17.70
N LYS A 33 3.92 28.69 17.50
CA LYS A 33 3.64 30.12 17.69
C LYS A 33 3.78 30.55 19.16
N GLU A 34 3.28 29.74 20.10
CA GLU A 34 3.29 30.03 21.53
C GLU A 34 4.73 30.08 22.09
N HIS A 35 5.57 29.13 21.72
CA HIS A 35 6.89 28.99 22.32
C HIS A 35 8.01 29.65 21.52
N PHE A 36 7.88 29.81 20.21
CA PHE A 36 8.96 30.25 19.32
C PHE A 36 8.62 31.48 18.48
N GLY A 37 7.38 31.98 18.53
CA GLY A 37 6.95 33.17 17.82
C GLY A 37 6.23 32.88 16.51
N ASN A 38 6.02 33.94 15.70
CA ASN A 38 5.22 33.81 14.51
C ASN A 38 5.87 32.90 13.46
N HIS A 39 5.10 31.95 12.97
CA HIS A 39 5.42 31.15 11.81
C HIS A 39 5.51 32.04 10.53
N PRO A 40 6.42 31.74 9.57
CA PRO A 40 7.38 30.62 9.50
C PRO A 40 8.74 30.90 10.15
N ASN A 41 8.98 32.09 10.69
CA ASN A 41 10.28 32.53 11.19
C ASN A 41 10.39 32.27 12.69
N PHE A 42 10.63 31.01 13.08
CA PHE A 42 11.06 30.72 14.44
C PHE A 42 12.41 31.41 14.73
N LYS A 43 12.54 32.05 15.92
CA LYS A 43 13.72 32.83 16.27
C LYS A 43 15.03 32.02 16.13
N PRO A 44 16.00 32.49 15.33
CA PRO A 44 17.33 31.91 15.33
C PRO A 44 17.97 31.89 16.73
N GLY A 45 18.74 30.85 17.04
CA GLY A 45 19.39 30.71 18.35
C GLY A 45 18.49 30.14 19.46
N THR A 46 17.24 29.82 19.14
CA THR A 46 16.30 29.08 20.01
C THR A 46 16.12 27.64 19.52
N PRO A 47 15.45 26.73 20.27
CA PRO A 47 15.05 25.41 19.76
C PRO A 47 14.04 25.44 18.59
N GLY A 48 13.53 26.61 18.22
CA GLY A 48 12.54 26.78 17.14
C GLY A 48 12.92 26.14 15.80
N PRO A 49 14.15 26.32 15.27
CA PRO A 49 14.55 25.66 14.03
C PRO A 49 14.50 24.13 14.09
N ASN A 50 14.88 23.52 15.23
CA ASN A 50 14.78 22.07 15.43
C ASN A 50 13.31 21.62 15.51
N TYR A 51 12.46 22.41 16.17
CA TYR A 51 11.02 22.17 16.21
C TYR A 51 10.41 22.22 14.80
N MET A 52 10.77 23.21 14.00
CA MET A 52 10.33 23.33 12.62
C MET A 52 10.81 22.15 11.75
N THR A 53 12.06 21.71 11.92
CA THR A 53 12.57 20.53 11.22
C THR A 53 11.75 19.29 11.55
N GLY A 54 11.44 19.06 12.84
CA GLY A 54 10.56 17.96 13.27
C GLY A 54 9.17 18.06 12.68
N PHE A 55 8.60 19.26 12.64
CA PHE A 55 7.29 19.51 12.05
C PHE A 55 7.26 19.19 10.55
N VAL A 56 8.25 19.68 9.78
CA VAL A 56 8.39 19.40 8.34
C VAL A 56 8.54 17.91 8.09
N THR A 57 9.35 17.21 8.90
CA THR A 57 9.51 15.75 8.79
C THR A 57 8.19 15.01 8.99
N ASN A 58 7.42 15.41 10.02
CA ASN A 58 6.10 14.82 10.23
C ASN A 58 5.14 15.13 9.08
N MET A 59 5.19 16.35 8.52
CA MET A 59 4.35 16.70 7.37
C MET A 59 4.64 15.85 6.15
N HIS A 60 5.91 15.53 5.86
CA HIS A 60 6.24 14.58 4.77
C HIS A 60 5.55 13.23 5.01
N THR A 61 5.68 12.70 6.22
CA THR A 61 5.02 11.44 6.59
C THR A 61 3.49 11.53 6.48
N TRP A 62 2.87 12.63 6.91
CA TRP A 62 1.42 12.81 6.83
C TRP A 62 0.95 12.90 5.38
N ILE A 63 1.67 13.63 4.53
CA ILE A 63 1.36 13.75 3.09
C ILE A 63 1.43 12.37 2.44
N GLU A 64 2.49 11.60 2.73
CA GLU A 64 2.66 10.24 2.22
C GLU A 64 1.49 9.34 2.68
N LEU A 65 1.18 9.31 3.97
CA LEU A 65 0.11 8.49 4.54
C LEU A 65 -1.26 8.82 3.91
N LEU A 66 -1.64 10.10 3.87
CA LEU A 66 -2.91 10.56 3.28
C LEU A 66 -2.99 10.20 1.80
N TYR A 67 -1.90 10.45 1.06
CA TYR A 67 -1.84 10.15 -0.36
C TYR A 67 -1.94 8.64 -0.63
N LEU A 68 -1.26 7.81 0.16
CA LEU A 68 -1.24 6.35 -0.01
C LEU A 68 -2.54 5.69 0.47
N GLU A 69 -3.17 6.19 1.52
CA GLU A 69 -4.48 5.73 1.97
C GLU A 69 -5.54 5.97 0.89
N GLY A 70 -5.42 7.08 0.16
CA GLY A 70 -6.27 7.42 -0.97
C GLY A 70 -7.64 7.94 -0.53
N GLY A 71 -8.54 8.08 -1.51
CA GLY A 71 -9.81 8.78 -1.33
C GLY A 71 -9.70 10.27 -1.65
N GLU A 72 -10.81 10.89 -2.02
CA GLU A 72 -10.82 12.28 -2.48
C GLU A 72 -10.44 13.25 -1.37
N GLU A 73 -10.98 13.05 -0.18
CA GLU A 73 -10.72 13.89 1.00
C GLU A 73 -9.25 13.83 1.45
N ASN A 74 -8.70 12.62 1.58
CA ASN A 74 -7.30 12.44 1.94
C ASN A 74 -6.36 13.03 0.90
N ARG A 75 -6.68 12.87 -0.38
CA ARG A 75 -5.89 13.45 -1.46
C ARG A 75 -5.87 14.97 -1.39
N LYS A 76 -7.04 15.60 -1.23
CA LYS A 76 -7.18 17.05 -1.06
C LYS A 76 -6.41 17.56 0.15
N GLN A 77 -6.45 16.82 1.24
CA GLN A 77 -5.70 17.16 2.46
C GLN A 77 -4.18 17.06 2.25
N ALA A 78 -3.71 16.01 1.56
CA ALA A 78 -2.31 15.87 1.16
C ALA A 78 -1.86 17.04 0.25
N GLU A 79 -2.68 17.44 -0.73
CA GLU A 79 -2.42 18.58 -1.60
C GLU A 79 -2.32 19.90 -0.81
N ASN A 80 -3.19 20.12 0.18
CA ASN A 80 -3.14 21.29 1.05
C ASN A 80 -1.85 21.34 1.88
N TYR A 81 -1.44 20.24 2.49
CA TYR A 81 -0.19 20.18 3.26
C TYR A 81 1.05 20.29 2.37
N TYR A 82 1.00 19.75 1.18
CA TYR A 82 2.08 19.89 0.21
C TYR A 82 2.22 21.36 -0.27
N ALA A 83 1.11 22.03 -0.56
CA ALA A 83 1.09 23.44 -0.88
C ALA A 83 1.65 24.29 0.27
N TRP A 84 1.28 23.97 1.51
CA TRP A 84 1.80 24.63 2.70
C TRP A 84 3.32 24.48 2.82
N LEU A 85 3.88 23.28 2.59
CA LEU A 85 5.34 23.08 2.59
C LEU A 85 6.06 23.92 1.54
N ARG A 86 5.48 24.02 0.35
CA ARG A 86 6.04 24.85 -0.74
C ARG A 86 6.12 26.32 -0.38
N GLU A 87 5.14 26.81 0.34
CA GLU A 87 5.07 28.23 0.74
C GLU A 87 5.90 28.53 1.99
N HIS A 88 5.89 27.65 2.97
CA HIS A 88 6.39 27.93 4.32
C HIS A 88 7.71 27.22 4.68
N ASN A 89 8.23 26.39 3.80
CA ASN A 89 9.53 25.75 3.98
C ASN A 89 10.48 26.05 2.79
N PRO A 90 10.77 27.34 2.53
CA PRO A 90 11.65 27.71 1.44
C PRO A 90 13.11 27.32 1.73
N HIS A 91 13.92 27.32 0.69
CA HIS A 91 15.37 27.30 0.81
C HIS A 91 15.86 28.57 1.55
N PRO A 92 17.02 28.57 2.22
CA PRO A 92 17.56 29.73 2.93
C PRO A 92 17.67 31.03 2.10
N ASP A 93 17.74 30.91 0.78
CA ASP A 93 17.74 32.08 -0.16
C ASP A 93 16.34 32.56 -0.56
N GLY A 94 15.29 31.99 0.04
CA GLY A 94 13.90 32.35 -0.18
C GLY A 94 13.24 31.67 -1.39
N ARG A 95 13.97 30.87 -2.17
CA ARG A 95 13.39 30.11 -3.28
C ARG A 95 12.67 28.86 -2.77
N THR A 96 11.70 28.35 -3.53
CA THR A 96 11.11 27.03 -3.28
C THR A 96 12.20 25.97 -3.38
N GLN A 97 12.28 25.04 -2.40
CA GLN A 97 13.21 23.92 -2.45
C GLN A 97 12.95 23.06 -3.68
N GLU A 98 13.99 22.56 -4.34
CA GLU A 98 13.89 21.75 -5.57
C GLU A 98 12.96 20.55 -5.39
N ARG A 99 13.00 19.90 -4.22
CA ARG A 99 12.13 18.77 -3.89
C ARG A 99 10.63 19.09 -3.91
N TYR A 100 10.23 20.36 -3.86
CA TYR A 100 8.84 20.81 -3.93
C TYR A 100 8.47 21.44 -5.28
N LEU A 101 9.35 21.39 -6.27
CA LEU A 101 9.06 21.86 -7.63
C LEU A 101 8.36 20.84 -8.51
N VAL A 102 8.16 19.64 -7.97
CA VAL A 102 7.51 18.51 -8.64
C VAL A 102 6.03 18.42 -8.28
N THR A 103 5.28 17.55 -8.93
CA THR A 103 3.90 17.25 -8.57
C THR A 103 3.82 16.50 -7.24
N LEU A 104 2.65 16.49 -6.58
CA LEU A 104 2.44 15.69 -5.38
C LEU A 104 2.70 14.19 -5.63
N ASP A 105 2.27 13.69 -6.79
CA ASP A 105 2.50 12.29 -7.18
C ASP A 105 4.00 11.97 -7.27
N GLU A 106 4.78 12.83 -7.93
CA GLU A 106 6.24 12.67 -8.04
C GLU A 106 6.94 12.83 -6.68
N PHE A 107 6.48 13.75 -5.84
CA PHE A 107 7.02 13.95 -4.50
C PHE A 107 6.86 12.70 -3.65
N VAL A 108 5.62 12.18 -3.51
CA VAL A 108 5.35 10.99 -2.69
C VAL A 108 5.99 9.75 -3.27
N MET A 109 5.88 9.55 -4.58
CA MET A 109 6.50 8.38 -5.22
C MET A 109 8.03 8.44 -5.19
N GLY A 110 8.63 9.62 -5.23
CA GLY A 110 10.07 9.79 -5.05
C GLY A 110 10.55 9.28 -3.68
N ASP A 111 9.84 9.66 -2.61
CA ASP A 111 10.15 9.19 -1.25
C ASP A 111 9.91 7.67 -1.11
N VAL A 112 8.83 7.14 -1.68
CA VAL A 112 8.56 5.68 -1.72
C VAL A 112 9.65 4.92 -2.48
N LEU A 113 10.04 5.39 -3.67
CA LEU A 113 11.07 4.74 -4.48
C LEU A 113 12.43 4.78 -3.78
N ALA A 114 12.75 5.85 -3.06
CA ALA A 114 13.97 5.96 -2.27
C ALA A 114 14.05 4.92 -1.13
N GLN A 115 12.90 4.39 -0.67
CA GLN A 115 12.85 3.32 0.33
C GLN A 115 13.10 1.92 -0.25
N LEU A 116 13.07 1.76 -1.59
CA LEU A 116 13.29 0.48 -2.28
C LEU A 116 14.79 0.11 -2.33
N GLN A 117 15.48 0.11 -1.19
CA GLN A 117 16.92 -0.15 -1.15
C GLN A 117 17.29 -1.62 -0.90
N THR A 118 16.36 -2.41 -0.41
CA THR A 118 16.57 -3.83 -0.09
C THR A 118 15.47 -4.70 -0.67
N TYR A 119 15.79 -5.95 -0.99
CA TYR A 119 14.81 -6.94 -1.46
C TYR A 119 13.58 -7.03 -0.53
N ARG A 120 13.82 -7.02 0.78
CA ARG A 120 12.74 -7.08 1.78
C ARG A 120 11.85 -5.84 1.72
N ALA A 121 12.43 -4.65 1.63
CA ALA A 121 11.67 -3.40 1.51
C ALA A 121 10.87 -3.37 0.21
N ALA A 122 11.48 -3.72 -0.92
CA ALA A 122 10.81 -3.77 -2.22
C ALA A 122 9.62 -4.74 -2.20
N THR A 123 9.82 -5.97 -1.71
CA THR A 123 8.74 -6.97 -1.59
C THR A 123 7.61 -6.47 -0.69
N ALA A 124 7.93 -5.86 0.45
CA ALA A 124 6.94 -5.34 1.40
C ALA A 124 6.14 -4.18 0.81
N ILE A 125 6.80 -3.20 0.18
CA ILE A 125 6.15 -2.01 -0.40
C ILE A 125 5.26 -2.41 -1.58
N ILE A 126 5.76 -3.21 -2.51
CA ILE A 126 4.97 -3.69 -3.66
C ILE A 126 3.79 -4.51 -3.17
N GLY A 127 4.02 -5.45 -2.24
CA GLY A 127 2.96 -6.26 -1.64
C GLY A 127 1.90 -5.42 -0.93
N SER A 128 2.28 -4.34 -0.25
CA SER A 128 1.34 -3.43 0.41
C SER A 128 0.43 -2.70 -0.58
N PHE A 129 0.97 -2.21 -1.71
CA PHE A 129 0.16 -1.60 -2.77
C PHE A 129 -0.80 -2.60 -3.41
N ILE A 130 -0.36 -3.84 -3.68
CA ILE A 130 -1.25 -4.89 -4.20
C ILE A 130 -2.36 -5.17 -3.19
N ARG A 131 -2.04 -5.35 -1.91
CA ARG A 131 -3.04 -5.60 -0.85
C ARG A 131 -4.03 -4.46 -0.72
N GLN A 132 -3.57 -3.21 -0.80
CA GLN A 132 -4.44 -2.04 -0.81
C GLN A 132 -5.39 -2.06 -2.02
N ALA A 133 -4.88 -2.38 -3.20
CA ALA A 133 -5.71 -2.52 -4.40
C ALA A 133 -6.80 -3.58 -4.22
N LEU A 134 -6.44 -4.77 -3.69
CA LEU A 134 -7.39 -5.84 -3.44
C LEU A 134 -8.49 -5.40 -2.45
N LYS A 135 -8.11 -4.69 -1.37
CA LYS A 135 -9.06 -4.10 -0.42
C LYS A 135 -10.01 -3.12 -1.11
N GLN A 136 -9.49 -2.24 -1.95
CA GLN A 136 -10.29 -1.25 -2.67
C GLN A 136 -11.24 -1.93 -3.67
N PHE A 137 -10.80 -2.95 -4.40
CA PHE A 137 -11.66 -3.74 -5.28
C PHE A 137 -12.75 -4.47 -4.51
N ALA A 138 -12.44 -5.06 -3.35
CA ALA A 138 -13.43 -5.70 -2.48
C ALA A 138 -14.51 -4.72 -1.98
N LEU A 139 -14.18 -3.43 -1.87
CA LEU A 139 -15.10 -2.34 -1.53
C LEU A 139 -15.80 -1.73 -2.75
N GLY A 140 -15.57 -2.23 -3.97
CA GLY A 140 -16.11 -1.69 -5.21
C GLY A 140 -15.44 -0.40 -5.70
N GLN A 141 -14.33 -0.03 -5.09
CA GLN A 141 -13.56 1.18 -5.41
C GLN A 141 -12.58 0.91 -6.56
N THR A 142 -13.09 0.77 -7.78
CA THR A 142 -12.27 0.35 -8.93
C THR A 142 -11.15 1.33 -9.26
N ARG A 143 -11.42 2.64 -9.34
CA ARG A 143 -10.39 3.64 -9.69
C ARG A 143 -9.23 3.69 -8.68
N PRO A 144 -9.48 3.82 -7.36
CA PRO A 144 -8.42 3.72 -6.37
C PRO A 144 -7.64 2.40 -6.46
N GLY A 145 -8.34 1.27 -6.66
CA GLY A 145 -7.71 -0.04 -6.82
C GLY A 145 -6.73 -0.09 -8.00
N LEU A 146 -7.14 0.43 -9.15
CA LEU A 146 -6.26 0.54 -10.33
C LEU A 146 -5.07 1.46 -10.08
N SER A 147 -5.26 2.58 -9.37
CA SER A 147 -4.16 3.47 -8.98
C SER A 147 -3.14 2.77 -8.09
N SER A 148 -3.59 2.02 -7.09
CA SER A 148 -2.70 1.24 -6.22
C SER A 148 -1.95 0.14 -6.99
N MET A 149 -2.61 -0.53 -7.95
CA MET A 149 -1.93 -1.49 -8.84
C MET A 149 -0.88 -0.84 -9.74
N ALA A 150 -1.15 0.36 -10.25
CA ALA A 150 -0.18 1.12 -11.06
C ALA A 150 1.06 1.48 -10.23
N ARG A 151 0.89 1.89 -8.96
CA ARG A 151 2.00 2.16 -8.03
C ARG A 151 2.81 0.89 -7.74
N ALA A 152 2.14 -0.24 -7.48
CA ALA A 152 2.83 -1.52 -7.31
C ALA A 152 3.70 -1.84 -8.52
N ARG A 153 3.17 -1.62 -9.73
CA ARG A 153 3.89 -1.83 -10.99
C ARG A 153 5.08 -0.87 -11.13
N GLN A 154 4.90 0.40 -10.83
CA GLN A 154 5.96 1.40 -10.86
C GLN A 154 7.12 1.04 -9.91
N CYS A 155 6.81 0.63 -8.67
CA CYS A 155 7.82 0.16 -7.72
C CYS A 155 8.55 -1.10 -8.22
N TYR A 156 7.81 -2.05 -8.81
CA TYR A 156 8.40 -3.26 -9.38
C TYR A 156 9.36 -2.93 -10.53
N ASP A 157 8.92 -2.11 -11.48
CA ASP A 157 9.71 -1.73 -12.64
C ASP A 157 10.94 -0.92 -12.23
N TYR A 158 10.80 -0.01 -11.28
CA TYR A 158 11.93 0.72 -10.69
C TYR A 158 12.97 -0.23 -10.09
N TRP A 159 12.55 -1.18 -9.26
CA TRP A 159 13.46 -2.18 -8.67
C TRP A 159 14.17 -2.99 -9.73
N MET A 160 13.46 -3.48 -10.74
CA MET A 160 14.01 -4.37 -11.77
C MET A 160 14.95 -3.66 -12.74
N ILE A 161 14.71 -2.37 -13.04
CA ILE A 161 15.47 -1.59 -14.02
C ILE A 161 16.60 -0.83 -13.33
N ASP A 162 16.30 -0.12 -12.26
CA ASP A 162 17.21 0.85 -11.63
C ASP A 162 18.27 0.16 -10.76
N THR A 163 17.93 -0.95 -10.14
CA THR A 163 18.89 -1.74 -9.35
C THR A 163 19.83 -2.59 -10.21
N LYS A 164 19.70 -2.60 -11.55
CA LYS A 164 20.48 -3.41 -12.49
C LYS A 164 20.63 -4.87 -12.01
N VAL A 165 19.54 -5.44 -11.53
CA VAL A 165 19.54 -6.79 -10.97
C VAL A 165 19.92 -7.78 -12.06
N ASP A 166 21.06 -8.47 -11.87
CA ASP A 166 21.45 -9.61 -12.71
C ASP A 166 20.29 -10.62 -12.76
N PRO A 167 19.89 -11.13 -13.93
CA PRO A 167 18.85 -12.17 -14.04
C PRO A 167 19.07 -13.39 -13.13
N ASN A 168 20.32 -13.67 -12.76
CA ASN A 168 20.71 -14.74 -11.85
C ASN A 168 20.84 -14.31 -10.39
N ASP A 169 20.60 -13.03 -10.08
CA ASP A 169 20.72 -12.52 -8.71
C ASP A 169 19.60 -13.04 -7.83
N ARG A 170 19.97 -13.48 -6.63
CA ARG A 170 19.02 -13.88 -5.57
C ARG A 170 18.09 -12.75 -5.12
N ARG A 171 18.38 -11.50 -5.51
CA ARG A 171 17.55 -10.32 -5.28
C ARG A 171 16.45 -10.12 -6.31
N LYS A 172 16.34 -11.00 -7.31
CA LYS A 172 15.27 -10.94 -8.30
C LYS A 172 13.91 -11.13 -7.65
N LEU A 173 13.02 -10.15 -7.80
CA LEU A 173 11.65 -10.29 -7.32
C LEU A 173 10.91 -11.40 -8.08
N PRO A 174 9.97 -12.10 -7.41
CA PRO A 174 9.03 -12.96 -8.10
C PRO A 174 8.30 -12.17 -9.19
N SER A 175 7.80 -12.86 -10.22
CA SER A 175 7.04 -12.18 -11.27
C SER A 175 5.82 -11.45 -10.67
N PRO A 176 5.34 -10.34 -11.29
CA PRO A 176 4.15 -9.65 -10.81
C PRO A 176 2.92 -10.56 -10.69
N ALA A 177 2.84 -11.60 -11.53
CA ALA A 177 1.76 -12.58 -11.46
C ALA A 177 1.83 -13.44 -10.19
N VAL A 178 3.03 -13.88 -9.81
CA VAL A 178 3.27 -14.64 -8.56
C VAL A 178 2.98 -13.75 -7.35
N MET A 179 3.53 -12.53 -7.33
CA MET A 179 3.27 -11.59 -6.22
C MET A 179 1.78 -11.30 -6.06
N LEU A 180 1.06 -11.09 -7.17
CA LEU A 180 -0.39 -10.85 -7.12
C LEU A 180 -1.14 -12.09 -6.59
N ARG A 181 -0.82 -13.29 -7.06
CA ARG A 181 -1.41 -14.54 -6.57
C ARG A 181 -1.22 -14.67 -5.05
N ASP A 182 0.01 -14.50 -4.58
CA ASP A 182 0.33 -14.63 -3.16
C ASP A 182 -0.44 -13.61 -2.30
N GLN A 183 -0.63 -12.38 -2.80
CA GLN A 183 -1.45 -11.37 -2.13
C GLN A 183 -2.95 -11.68 -2.18
N ILE A 184 -3.46 -12.26 -3.28
CA ILE A 184 -4.86 -12.75 -3.35
C ILE A 184 -5.07 -13.86 -2.30
N GLU A 185 -4.18 -14.84 -2.25
CA GLU A 185 -4.27 -15.91 -1.26
C GLU A 185 -4.21 -15.37 0.17
N GLY A 186 -3.27 -14.47 0.46
CA GLY A 186 -3.16 -13.83 1.76
C GLY A 186 -4.44 -13.06 2.13
N PHE A 187 -5.00 -12.28 1.21
CA PHE A 187 -6.25 -11.53 1.45
C PHE A 187 -7.43 -12.48 1.72
N MET A 188 -7.55 -13.56 0.95
CA MET A 188 -8.62 -14.54 1.14
C MET A 188 -8.51 -15.26 2.48
N LYS A 189 -7.29 -15.62 2.89
CA LYS A 189 -7.02 -16.33 4.16
C LYS A 189 -7.04 -15.41 5.39
N GLU A 190 -7.01 -14.07 5.23
CA GLU A 190 -6.99 -13.12 6.34
C GLU A 190 -8.30 -13.20 7.18
N PRO A 191 -8.25 -13.60 8.46
CA PRO A 191 -9.46 -13.80 9.27
C PRO A 191 -10.24 -12.51 9.52
N ARG A 192 -9.58 -11.36 9.52
CA ARG A 192 -10.16 -10.04 9.81
C ARG A 192 -10.92 -9.44 8.63
N VAL A 193 -10.76 -10.00 7.44
CA VAL A 193 -11.50 -9.56 6.25
C VAL A 193 -12.88 -10.17 6.25
N ASP A 194 -13.88 -9.29 6.15
CA ASP A 194 -15.28 -9.67 6.05
C ASP A 194 -15.52 -10.71 4.93
N PRO A 195 -16.26 -11.81 5.19
CA PRO A 195 -16.54 -12.85 4.19
C PRO A 195 -17.18 -12.32 2.91
N LEU A 196 -18.11 -11.35 3.01
CA LEU A 196 -18.74 -10.75 1.83
C LEU A 196 -17.75 -9.91 1.00
N ALA A 197 -16.77 -9.27 1.65
CA ALA A 197 -15.71 -8.58 0.94
C ALA A 197 -14.82 -9.55 0.14
N LYS A 198 -14.57 -10.76 0.69
CA LYS A 198 -13.87 -11.84 -0.02
C LYS A 198 -14.66 -12.32 -1.24
N VAL A 199 -15.97 -12.53 -1.10
CA VAL A 199 -16.87 -12.93 -2.20
C VAL A 199 -16.88 -11.86 -3.29
N ARG A 200 -17.00 -10.57 -2.93
CA ARG A 200 -16.97 -9.46 -3.90
C ARG A 200 -15.66 -9.41 -4.66
N LEU A 201 -14.53 -9.51 -3.94
CA LEU A 201 -13.23 -9.54 -4.58
C LEU A 201 -13.13 -10.72 -5.53
N TRP A 202 -13.47 -11.93 -5.08
CA TRP A 202 -13.39 -13.13 -5.92
C TRP A 202 -14.21 -13.02 -7.19
N SER A 203 -15.42 -12.53 -7.09
CA SER A 203 -16.33 -12.34 -8.25
C SER A 203 -15.82 -11.25 -9.21
N GLY A 204 -15.13 -10.23 -8.70
CA GLY A 204 -14.59 -9.12 -9.49
C GLY A 204 -13.22 -9.39 -10.13
N LEU A 205 -12.52 -10.43 -9.69
CA LEU A 205 -11.21 -10.78 -10.28
C LEU A 205 -11.38 -11.40 -11.68
N PRO A 206 -10.46 -11.06 -12.64
CA PRO A 206 -10.39 -11.74 -13.93
C PRO A 206 -10.24 -13.25 -13.79
N ALA A 207 -10.80 -14.02 -14.73
CA ALA A 207 -10.79 -15.49 -14.69
C ALA A 207 -9.36 -16.06 -14.56
N GLU A 208 -8.42 -15.52 -15.32
CA GLU A 208 -7.02 -15.95 -15.31
C GLU A 208 -6.36 -15.78 -13.93
N ARG A 209 -6.75 -14.74 -13.18
CA ARG A 209 -6.23 -14.52 -11.82
C ARG A 209 -6.86 -15.46 -10.80
N ARG A 210 -8.13 -15.77 -10.97
CA ARG A 210 -8.83 -16.76 -10.15
C ARG A 210 -8.29 -18.17 -10.39
N GLN A 211 -8.01 -18.55 -11.65
CA GLN A 211 -7.44 -19.85 -12.00
C GLN A 211 -6.14 -20.14 -11.22
N THR A 212 -5.24 -19.16 -11.15
CA THR A 212 -3.93 -19.36 -10.48
C THR A 212 -4.02 -19.59 -8.97
N ALA A 213 -5.12 -19.22 -8.31
CA ALA A 213 -5.27 -19.29 -6.86
C ALA A 213 -6.37 -20.29 -6.41
N TYR A 214 -7.25 -20.75 -7.32
CA TYR A 214 -8.46 -21.49 -6.95
C TYR A 214 -8.19 -22.78 -6.21
N ASP A 215 -7.34 -23.65 -6.77
CA ASP A 215 -7.10 -24.97 -6.20
C ASP A 215 -6.45 -24.89 -4.81
N GLY A 216 -5.57 -23.89 -4.59
CA GLY A 216 -4.97 -23.64 -3.29
C GLY A 216 -5.92 -23.00 -2.26
N LEU A 217 -6.98 -22.32 -2.73
CA LEU A 217 -7.96 -21.64 -1.87
C LEU A 217 -9.23 -22.47 -1.63
N ARG A 218 -9.52 -23.46 -2.44
CA ARG A 218 -10.78 -24.23 -2.35
C ARG A 218 -11.04 -24.81 -0.95
N PRO A 219 -10.07 -25.46 -0.27
CA PRO A 219 -10.30 -25.98 1.08
C PRO A 219 -10.60 -24.88 2.10
N PHE A 220 -10.07 -23.68 1.87
CA PHE A 220 -10.37 -22.52 2.70
C PHE A 220 -11.77 -21.98 2.43
N PHE A 221 -12.19 -21.91 1.17
CA PHE A 221 -13.54 -21.47 0.79
C PHE A 221 -14.62 -22.38 1.37
N GLU A 222 -14.40 -23.71 1.35
CA GLU A 222 -15.30 -24.69 1.96
C GLU A 222 -15.48 -24.40 3.47
N LYS A 223 -14.38 -24.27 4.21
CA LYS A 223 -14.42 -23.94 5.65
C LYS A 223 -15.08 -22.60 5.94
N LEU A 224 -14.79 -21.59 5.10
CA LEU A 224 -15.37 -20.25 5.28
C LEU A 224 -16.87 -20.25 5.07
N CYS A 225 -17.36 -20.99 4.07
CA CYS A 225 -18.78 -21.10 3.76
C CYS A 225 -19.52 -21.92 4.82
N ASP A 226 -18.96 -23.01 5.29
CA ASP A 226 -19.51 -23.84 6.35
C ASP A 226 -19.65 -23.09 7.69
N ALA A 227 -18.76 -22.15 7.94
CA ALA A 227 -18.77 -21.34 9.16
C ALA A 227 -19.81 -20.20 9.16
N GLN A 228 -20.53 -19.98 8.05
CA GLN A 228 -21.61 -18.98 8.01
C GLN A 228 -22.91 -19.53 8.60
N ASP A 229 -23.79 -18.64 9.06
CA ASP A 229 -25.12 -19.00 9.57
C ASP A 229 -26.20 -18.21 8.80
N PRO A 230 -27.01 -18.86 7.94
CA PRO A 230 -26.91 -20.25 7.49
C PRO A 230 -25.64 -20.48 6.60
N PRO A 231 -25.15 -21.73 6.49
CA PRO A 231 -24.02 -22.06 5.63
C PRO A 231 -24.23 -21.65 4.17
N TRP A 232 -23.16 -21.16 3.52
CA TRP A 232 -23.23 -20.74 2.13
C TRP A 232 -22.92 -21.89 1.17
N ALA A 233 -23.52 -21.88 -0.01
CA ALA A 233 -23.08 -22.77 -1.08
C ALA A 233 -21.77 -22.24 -1.68
N VAL A 234 -20.70 -23.05 -1.62
CA VAL A 234 -19.35 -22.67 -2.08
C VAL A 234 -19.37 -22.27 -3.55
N GLU A 235 -20.09 -23.03 -4.40
CA GLU A 235 -20.19 -22.81 -5.84
C GLU A 235 -20.86 -21.45 -6.18
N ARG A 236 -21.68 -20.93 -5.26
CA ARG A 236 -22.30 -19.60 -5.43
C ARG A 236 -21.42 -18.48 -4.92
N ALA A 237 -20.76 -18.69 -3.78
CA ALA A 237 -19.91 -17.67 -3.15
C ALA A 237 -18.56 -17.55 -3.85
N PHE A 238 -17.96 -18.68 -4.18
CA PHE A 238 -16.63 -18.80 -4.80
C PHE A 238 -16.66 -19.76 -5.99
N PRO A 239 -17.34 -19.39 -7.10
CA PRO A 239 -17.46 -20.26 -8.24
C PRO A 239 -16.09 -20.62 -8.83
N GLU A 240 -15.95 -21.85 -9.27
CA GLU A 240 -14.79 -22.30 -10.03
C GLU A 240 -14.62 -21.42 -11.28
N PRO A 241 -13.42 -20.93 -11.54
CA PRO A 241 -13.18 -20.10 -12.73
C PRO A 241 -13.39 -20.89 -14.02
N PRO A 242 -13.92 -20.28 -15.08
CA PRO A 242 -14.03 -20.96 -16.36
C PRO A 242 -12.66 -21.36 -16.90
N GLY A 243 -12.58 -22.49 -17.61
CA GLY A 243 -11.35 -23.00 -18.25
C GLY A 243 -10.34 -23.62 -17.27
N MET A 244 -10.78 -24.05 -16.07
CA MET A 244 -9.87 -24.68 -15.09
C MET A 244 -9.28 -25.99 -15.60
N ASP A 245 -10.00 -26.81 -16.36
CA ASP A 245 -9.48 -28.07 -16.87
C ASP A 245 -8.30 -27.86 -17.82
N GLU A 246 -8.40 -26.89 -18.71
CA GLU A 246 -7.31 -26.51 -19.61
C GLU A 246 -6.15 -25.84 -18.84
N PHE A 247 -6.46 -25.10 -17.80
CA PHE A 247 -5.44 -24.50 -16.95
C PHE A 247 -4.64 -25.59 -16.22
N ARG A 248 -5.30 -26.54 -15.58
CA ARG A 248 -4.66 -27.67 -14.87
C ARG A 248 -3.80 -28.53 -15.81
N LYS A 249 -4.26 -28.78 -17.05
CA LYS A 249 -3.46 -29.51 -18.05
C LYS A 249 -2.16 -28.76 -18.38
N ARG A 250 -2.25 -27.46 -18.66
CA ARG A 250 -1.05 -26.64 -18.94
C ARG A 250 -0.07 -26.58 -17.79
N GLU A 251 -0.57 -26.46 -16.54
CA GLU A 251 0.30 -26.50 -15.36
C GLU A 251 1.01 -27.87 -15.23
N ALA A 252 0.28 -28.95 -15.42
CA ALA A 252 0.85 -30.30 -15.35
C ALA A 252 1.93 -30.51 -16.46
N GLU A 253 1.71 -30.02 -17.65
CA GLU A 253 2.69 -30.06 -18.76
C GLU A 253 3.93 -29.21 -18.41
N THR A 254 3.76 -28.03 -17.81
CA THR A 254 4.87 -27.15 -17.41
C THR A 254 5.70 -27.73 -16.27
N LEU A 255 5.06 -28.41 -15.32
CA LEU A 255 5.73 -29.05 -14.18
C LEU A 255 6.34 -30.41 -14.54
N GLY A 256 5.84 -31.09 -15.58
CA GLY A 256 6.31 -32.38 -16.09
C GLY A 256 7.35 -32.29 -17.20
N ALA A 257 7.71 -31.09 -17.66
CA ALA A 257 8.79 -30.91 -18.63
C ALA A 257 10.15 -31.02 -17.90
N PRO A 258 11.07 -31.89 -18.35
CA PRO A 258 12.38 -32.13 -17.75
C PRO A 258 13.31 -30.92 -17.84
#